data_a2edde5f096c72bdc9fc836f08ccfce6
#
_entry.id   a2edde5f096c72bdc9fc836f08ccfce6
#
_cell.length_a   1.000
_cell.length_b   1.000
_cell.length_c   1.000
_cell.angle_alpha   90.00
_cell.angle_beta   90.00
_cell.angle_gamma   90.00
#
_symmetry.space_group_name_H-M   'P 1'
#
loop_
_entity.id
_entity.type
_entity.pdbx_description
1 polymer ?
#
loop_
_entity_poly.entity_id
_entity_poly.type
_entity_poly.pdbx_seq_one_letter_code
_entity_poly.pdbx_strand_id
1 'polypeptide(L)'
;MTAAVAQQASPSSRTAVSKLALRARAGLPIATAALTLLAIGIWLVTGASELLEYRRGAIASGEFWRAITGHLTHWNADHLLWDAVMFAVLGALVERTSRRAFLATCAVSAAAISATLWFCRPGLELYRGLSGIDSALFVFQAGWLVREALRERRCVAALLPTVALAGFAAKIGYELATGATLFVDSAAAGFAPLPLAHVIGAAVGLLTLGAFVRKLGASANQDHMHQQRRRFQELLFTKCDAN
;
A
#
# COMPACT_ATOMS: atom_id res chain seq x y z
N MET A 1 -14.68 23.83 -53.28
CA MET A 1 -13.91 22.66 -52.86
C MET A 1 -13.02 23.06 -51.68
N THR A 2 -13.49 22.89 -50.46
CA THR A 2 -12.74 23.20 -49.22
C THR A 2 -12.41 21.90 -48.56
N ALA A 3 -11.12 21.49 -48.61
CA ALA A 3 -10.60 20.32 -47.94
C ALA A 3 -10.43 20.64 -46.46
N ALA A 4 -11.18 19.93 -45.60
CA ALA A 4 -11.01 19.97 -44.15
C ALA A 4 -9.71 19.23 -43.77
N VAL A 5 -8.70 19.97 -43.32
CA VAL A 5 -7.48 19.43 -42.75
C VAL A 5 -7.82 18.86 -41.35
N ALA A 6 -7.93 17.55 -41.27
CA ALA A 6 -8.04 16.87 -39.99
C ALA A 6 -6.69 17.01 -39.26
N GLN A 7 -6.64 17.87 -38.24
CA GLN A 7 -5.49 18.10 -37.39
C GLN A 7 -5.26 16.87 -36.50
N GLN A 8 -4.31 16.03 -36.90
CA GLN A 8 -3.88 14.88 -36.09
C GLN A 8 -3.18 15.40 -34.82
N ALA A 9 -3.82 15.21 -33.67
CA ALA A 9 -3.23 15.54 -32.37
C ALA A 9 -1.90 14.79 -32.17
N SER A 10 -0.87 15.52 -31.74
CA SER A 10 0.49 14.97 -31.53
C SER A 10 0.51 13.83 -30.51
N PRO A 11 1.45 12.86 -30.62
CA PRO A 11 1.55 11.74 -29.68
C PRO A 11 1.69 12.18 -28.21
N SER A 12 2.26 13.34 -27.95
CA SER A 12 2.42 13.90 -26.60
C SER A 12 1.09 14.34 -25.95
N SER A 13 0.15 14.86 -26.74
CA SER A 13 -1.17 15.28 -26.24
C SER A 13 -2.06 14.09 -25.88
N ARG A 14 -1.99 12.99 -26.64
CA ARG A 14 -2.72 11.75 -26.33
C ARG A 14 -2.23 11.10 -25.05
N THR A 15 -0.93 11.15 -24.77
CA THR A 15 -0.35 10.61 -23.52
C THR A 15 -0.74 11.47 -22.31
N ALA A 16 -0.77 12.79 -22.46
CA ALA A 16 -1.19 13.70 -21.38
C ALA A 16 -2.68 13.55 -21.05
N VAL A 17 -3.56 13.44 -22.06
CA VAL A 17 -5.01 13.23 -21.87
C VAL A 17 -5.29 11.86 -21.24
N SER A 18 -4.57 10.80 -21.63
CA SER A 18 -4.65 9.48 -21.01
C SER A 18 -4.23 9.50 -19.54
N LYS A 19 -3.14 10.20 -19.19
CA LYS A 19 -2.69 10.37 -17.80
C LYS A 19 -3.67 11.19 -16.96
N LEU A 20 -4.30 12.21 -17.53
CA LEU A 20 -5.32 13.02 -16.86
C LEU A 20 -6.61 12.22 -16.64
N ALA A 21 -7.01 11.39 -17.60
CA ALA A 21 -8.16 10.50 -17.50
C ALA A 21 -7.94 9.36 -16.48
N LEU A 22 -6.72 8.82 -16.34
CA LEU A 22 -6.37 7.88 -15.27
C LEU A 22 -6.43 8.55 -13.88
N ARG A 23 -5.95 9.80 -13.76
CA ARG A 23 -6.06 10.59 -12.53
C ARG A 23 -7.50 10.93 -12.16
N ALA A 24 -8.35 11.22 -13.15
CA ALA A 24 -9.76 11.50 -12.95
C ALA A 24 -10.59 10.27 -12.51
N ARG A 25 -10.08 9.04 -12.73
CA ARG A 25 -10.69 7.79 -12.27
C ARG A 25 -10.24 7.36 -10.88
N ALA A 26 -9.30 8.06 -10.25
CA ALA A 26 -8.92 7.83 -8.88
C ALA A 26 -10.09 8.21 -7.96
N GLY A 27 -10.91 7.25 -7.59
CA GLY A 27 -12.02 7.44 -6.65
C GLY A 27 -11.53 8.00 -5.30
N LEU A 28 -12.46 8.49 -4.50
CA LEU A 28 -12.16 8.90 -3.12
C LEU A 28 -11.55 7.71 -2.35
N PRO A 29 -10.54 7.95 -1.50
CA PRO A 29 -9.90 6.91 -0.68
C PRO A 29 -10.78 6.57 0.54
N ILE A 30 -11.98 6.02 0.25
CA ILE A 30 -13.00 5.76 1.26
C ILE A 30 -12.58 4.68 2.24
N ALA A 31 -11.89 3.63 1.76
CA ALA A 31 -11.45 2.55 2.63
C ALA A 31 -10.35 3.03 3.59
N THR A 32 -9.41 3.86 3.12
CA THR A 32 -8.42 4.52 3.97
C THR A 32 -9.09 5.38 5.03
N ALA A 33 -10.01 6.25 4.63
CA ALA A 33 -10.73 7.12 5.55
C ALA A 33 -11.52 6.31 6.60
N ALA A 34 -12.22 5.26 6.17
CA ALA A 34 -13.00 4.41 7.07
C ALA A 34 -12.11 3.70 8.11
N LEU A 35 -10.97 3.13 7.69
CA LEU A 35 -10.05 2.46 8.61
C LEU A 35 -9.36 3.44 9.56
N THR A 36 -8.95 4.62 9.08
CA THR A 36 -8.40 5.67 9.93
C THR A 36 -9.40 6.12 10.99
N LEU A 37 -10.65 6.42 10.58
CA LEU A 37 -11.70 6.82 11.51
C LEU A 37 -12.06 5.70 12.48
N LEU A 38 -12.02 4.43 12.05
CA LEU A 38 -12.23 3.29 12.93
C LEU A 38 -11.13 3.20 14.00
N ALA A 39 -9.86 3.36 13.65
CA ALA A 39 -8.76 3.37 14.63
C ALA A 39 -8.90 4.52 15.65
N ILE A 40 -9.26 5.72 15.16
CA ILE A 40 -9.55 6.87 16.03
C ILE A 40 -10.76 6.57 16.93
N GLY A 41 -11.84 6.01 16.37
CA GLY A 41 -13.04 5.66 17.12
C GLY A 41 -12.78 4.62 18.22
N ILE A 42 -11.97 3.59 17.93
CA ILE A 42 -11.54 2.61 18.94
C ILE A 42 -10.79 3.28 20.08
N TRP A 43 -9.92 4.24 19.78
CA TRP A 43 -9.18 5.00 20.79
C TRP A 43 -10.10 5.86 21.67
N LEU A 44 -11.08 6.49 21.09
CA LEU A 44 -12.01 7.38 21.82
C LEU A 44 -13.00 6.64 22.74
N VAL A 45 -13.24 5.35 22.49
CA VAL A 45 -14.16 4.55 23.31
C VAL A 45 -13.36 3.87 24.43
N THR A 46 -13.66 4.25 25.67
CA THR A 46 -13.01 3.69 26.86
C THR A 46 -13.15 2.16 26.90
N GLY A 47 -12.03 1.46 27.08
CA GLY A 47 -11.97 -0.01 27.15
C GLY A 47 -11.99 -0.72 25.80
N ALA A 48 -12.26 -0.03 24.68
CA ALA A 48 -12.30 -0.68 23.37
C ALA A 48 -10.93 -1.20 22.92
N SER A 49 -9.85 -0.47 23.23
CA SER A 49 -8.50 -0.92 22.91
C SER A 49 -8.15 -2.25 23.58
N GLU A 50 -8.50 -2.43 24.85
CA GLU A 50 -8.27 -3.64 25.62
C GLU A 50 -9.10 -4.84 25.12
N LEU A 51 -10.28 -4.60 24.59
CA LEU A 51 -11.14 -5.63 23.99
C LEU A 51 -10.67 -6.07 22.62
N LEU A 52 -9.99 -5.19 21.88
CA LEU A 52 -9.62 -5.40 20.48
C LEU A 52 -8.12 -5.60 20.23
N GLU A 53 -7.26 -5.31 21.20
CA GLU A 53 -5.81 -5.51 21.07
C GLU A 53 -5.45 -6.97 20.79
N TYR A 54 -4.33 -7.19 20.10
CA TYR A 54 -3.73 -8.52 20.06
C TYR A 54 -3.35 -8.93 21.49
N ARG A 55 -4.00 -9.95 22.00
CA ARG A 55 -3.71 -10.56 23.30
C ARG A 55 -3.58 -12.06 23.09
N ARG A 56 -2.34 -12.58 23.27
CA ARG A 56 -2.03 -13.97 22.96
C ARG A 56 -2.93 -14.95 23.71
N GLY A 57 -3.10 -14.78 25.01
CA GLY A 57 -3.95 -15.67 25.81
C GLY A 57 -5.41 -15.69 25.34
N ALA A 58 -5.97 -14.53 24.98
CA ALA A 58 -7.33 -14.44 24.46
C ALA A 58 -7.47 -15.08 23.06
N ILE A 59 -6.47 -14.90 22.18
CA ILE A 59 -6.44 -15.57 20.87
C ILE A 59 -6.39 -17.09 21.05
N ALA A 60 -5.58 -17.59 21.99
CA ALA A 60 -5.51 -19.01 22.32
C ALA A 60 -6.84 -19.58 22.85
N SER A 61 -7.67 -18.73 23.48
CA SER A 61 -9.00 -19.06 23.96
C SER A 61 -10.10 -18.89 22.91
N GLY A 62 -9.76 -18.57 21.65
CA GLY A 62 -10.70 -18.49 20.52
C GLY A 62 -11.09 -17.09 20.06
N GLU A 63 -10.54 -16.00 20.64
CA GLU A 63 -10.81 -14.62 20.24
C GLU A 63 -9.94 -14.23 19.03
N PHE A 64 -10.07 -14.96 17.90
CA PHE A 64 -9.20 -14.83 16.72
C PHE A 64 -9.25 -13.46 16.05
N TRP A 65 -10.35 -12.70 16.20
CA TRP A 65 -10.45 -11.34 15.66
C TRP A 65 -9.34 -10.42 16.16
N ARG A 66 -8.82 -10.65 17.37
CA ARG A 66 -7.74 -9.86 17.97
C ARG A 66 -6.45 -9.86 17.16
N ALA A 67 -6.21 -10.93 16.38
CA ALA A 67 -5.08 -10.98 15.46
C ALA A 67 -5.17 -9.93 14.34
N ILE A 68 -6.37 -9.45 14.03
CA ILE A 68 -6.59 -8.40 13.01
C ILE A 68 -6.88 -7.05 13.69
N THR A 69 -7.77 -7.02 14.68
CA THR A 69 -8.18 -5.76 15.32
C THR A 69 -7.08 -5.12 16.14
N GLY A 70 -6.12 -5.88 16.63
CA GLY A 70 -4.95 -5.36 17.35
C GLY A 70 -4.15 -4.33 16.57
N HIS A 71 -4.16 -4.39 15.25
CA HIS A 71 -3.53 -3.39 14.39
C HIS A 71 -4.23 -2.02 14.43
N LEU A 72 -5.49 -1.95 14.85
CA LEU A 72 -6.27 -0.72 14.95
C LEU A 72 -6.25 -0.11 16.35
N THR A 73 -5.61 -0.75 17.32
CA THR A 73 -5.50 -0.28 18.71
C THR A 73 -4.15 0.41 18.94
N HIS A 74 -4.07 1.32 19.90
CA HIS A 74 -2.86 2.10 20.18
C HIS A 74 -2.58 2.22 21.67
N TRP A 75 -1.31 2.45 22.03
CA TRP A 75 -0.88 2.54 23.43
C TRP A 75 -1.19 3.91 24.04
N ASN A 76 -1.02 4.98 23.27
CA ASN A 76 -1.25 6.36 23.69
C ASN A 76 -1.63 7.24 22.50
N ALA A 77 -1.98 8.50 22.76
CA ALA A 77 -2.41 9.47 21.74
C ALA A 77 -1.30 9.82 20.74
N ASP A 78 -0.04 9.86 21.16
CA ASP A 78 1.11 10.15 20.28
C ASP A 78 1.32 9.01 19.27
N HIS A 79 1.25 7.76 19.75
CA HIS A 79 1.31 6.58 18.89
C HIS A 79 0.17 6.55 17.86
N LEU A 80 -1.07 6.81 18.30
CA LEU A 80 -2.22 6.92 17.40
C LEU A 80 -2.02 8.04 16.38
N LEU A 81 -1.55 9.21 16.81
CA LEU A 81 -1.38 10.36 15.92
C LEU A 81 -0.43 10.04 14.75
N TRP A 82 0.75 9.51 15.06
CA TRP A 82 1.74 9.17 14.05
C TRP A 82 1.25 8.06 13.11
N ASP A 83 0.71 6.98 13.66
CA ASP A 83 0.17 5.87 12.86
C ASP A 83 -1.01 6.34 12.01
N ALA A 84 -1.99 7.05 12.56
CA ALA A 84 -3.17 7.50 11.82
C ALA A 84 -2.83 8.49 10.70
N VAL A 85 -1.89 9.42 10.92
CA VAL A 85 -1.44 10.36 9.89
C VAL A 85 -0.72 9.62 8.77
N MET A 86 0.22 8.73 9.11
CA MET A 86 0.94 7.93 8.12
C MET A 86 0.00 7.03 7.33
N PHE A 87 -0.91 6.34 8.01
CA PHE A 87 -1.91 5.49 7.37
C PHE A 87 -2.84 6.27 6.44
N ALA A 88 -3.34 7.43 6.88
CA ALA A 88 -4.22 8.28 6.07
C ALA A 88 -3.52 8.76 4.78
N VAL A 89 -2.27 9.22 4.89
CA VAL A 89 -1.51 9.73 3.73
C VAL A 89 -1.12 8.57 2.79
N LEU A 90 -0.43 7.56 3.30
CA LEU A 90 0.08 6.45 2.49
C LEU A 90 -1.07 5.60 1.94
N GLY A 91 -2.07 5.32 2.76
CA GLY A 91 -3.26 4.58 2.37
C GLY A 91 -4.01 5.29 1.25
N ALA A 92 -4.23 6.62 1.36
CA ALA A 92 -4.87 7.38 0.31
C ALA A 92 -4.09 7.36 -1.01
N LEU A 93 -2.77 7.42 -0.96
CA LEU A 93 -1.92 7.33 -2.16
C LEU A 93 -2.02 5.95 -2.83
N VAL A 94 -1.91 4.87 -2.05
CA VAL A 94 -2.00 3.50 -2.57
C VAL A 94 -3.43 3.19 -3.03
N GLU A 95 -4.47 3.58 -2.27
CA GLU A 95 -5.86 3.34 -2.64
C GLU A 95 -6.24 4.07 -3.94
N ARG A 96 -5.77 5.30 -4.14
CA ARG A 96 -5.95 6.04 -5.39
C ARG A 96 -5.22 5.40 -6.56
N THR A 97 -4.11 4.73 -6.32
CA THR A 97 -3.41 3.94 -7.34
C THR A 97 -4.21 2.67 -7.66
N SER A 98 -4.63 1.93 -6.63
CA SER A 98 -5.47 0.73 -6.75
C SER A 98 -6.08 0.36 -5.40
N ARG A 99 -7.40 0.48 -5.27
CA ARG A 99 -8.13 0.04 -4.06
C ARG A 99 -7.89 -1.44 -3.75
N ARG A 100 -7.82 -2.30 -4.79
CA ARG A 100 -7.54 -3.72 -4.60
C ARG A 100 -6.14 -3.96 -4.04
N ALA A 101 -5.14 -3.24 -4.54
CA ALA A 101 -3.77 -3.33 -4.02
C ALA A 101 -3.70 -2.83 -2.57
N PHE A 102 -4.34 -1.71 -2.26
CA PHE A 102 -4.43 -1.18 -0.89
C PHE A 102 -5.02 -2.20 0.08
N LEU A 103 -6.22 -2.71 -0.22
CA LEU A 103 -6.89 -3.69 0.64
C LEU A 103 -6.08 -4.99 0.79
N ALA A 104 -5.47 -5.48 -0.30
CA ALA A 104 -4.61 -6.65 -0.25
C ALA A 104 -3.36 -6.40 0.60
N THR A 105 -2.71 -5.24 0.46
CA THR A 105 -1.54 -4.87 1.26
C THR A 105 -1.92 -4.81 2.76
N CYS A 106 -3.01 -4.16 3.12
CA CYS A 106 -3.47 -4.09 4.51
C CYS A 106 -3.78 -5.49 5.08
N ALA A 107 -4.58 -6.28 4.37
CA ALA A 107 -5.01 -7.60 4.85
C ALA A 107 -3.84 -8.59 4.98
N VAL A 108 -2.95 -8.64 3.96
CA VAL A 108 -1.78 -9.54 3.99
C VAL A 108 -0.79 -9.10 5.06
N SER A 109 -0.59 -7.77 5.26
CA SER A 109 0.29 -7.26 6.32
C SER A 109 -0.25 -7.63 7.70
N ALA A 110 -1.53 -7.38 7.98
CA ALA A 110 -2.14 -7.71 9.26
C ALA A 110 -1.99 -9.21 9.55
N ALA A 111 -2.32 -10.07 8.58
CA ALA A 111 -2.20 -11.52 8.73
C ALA A 111 -0.74 -11.97 8.91
N ALA A 112 0.19 -11.47 8.09
CA ALA A 112 1.59 -11.87 8.15
C ALA A 112 2.27 -11.42 9.44
N ILE A 113 2.01 -10.19 9.90
CA ILE A 113 2.54 -9.67 11.17
C ILE A 113 2.00 -10.53 12.30
N SER A 114 0.68 -10.71 12.41
CA SER A 114 0.08 -11.49 13.50
C SER A 114 0.53 -12.96 13.51
N ALA A 115 0.66 -13.58 12.34
CA ALA A 115 1.22 -14.94 12.25
C ALA A 115 2.68 -14.97 12.71
N THR A 116 3.50 -13.99 12.31
CA THR A 116 4.89 -13.91 12.76
C THR A 116 4.99 -13.71 14.26
N LEU A 117 4.14 -12.85 14.85
CA LEU A 117 4.10 -12.66 16.30
C LEU A 117 3.69 -13.94 17.01
N TRP A 118 2.72 -14.66 16.48
CA TRP A 118 2.23 -15.90 17.05
C TRP A 118 3.31 -16.99 17.06
N PHE A 119 3.97 -17.22 15.93
CA PHE A 119 4.91 -18.35 15.79
C PHE A 119 6.34 -18.01 16.21
N CYS A 120 6.80 -16.78 15.98
CA CYS A 120 8.20 -16.40 16.18
C CYS A 120 8.45 -15.61 17.48
N ARG A 121 7.39 -15.15 18.16
CA ARG A 121 7.50 -14.38 19.42
C ARG A 121 6.58 -14.94 20.50
N PRO A 122 6.82 -16.21 20.97
CA PRO A 122 5.93 -16.86 21.93
C PRO A 122 5.81 -16.14 23.26
N GLY A 123 6.81 -15.35 23.67
CA GLY A 123 6.75 -14.51 24.87
C GLY A 123 6.08 -13.17 24.72
N LEU A 124 5.57 -12.81 23.51
CA LEU A 124 4.85 -11.56 23.31
C LEU A 124 3.37 -11.75 23.65
N GLU A 125 2.92 -11.09 24.73
CA GLU A 125 1.53 -11.19 25.19
C GLU A 125 0.61 -10.17 24.50
N LEU A 126 1.09 -8.96 24.27
CA LEU A 126 0.28 -7.84 23.75
C LEU A 126 0.94 -7.19 22.54
N TYR A 127 0.12 -6.79 21.55
CA TYR A 127 0.55 -5.94 20.44
C TYR A 127 -0.56 -4.97 20.05
N ARG A 128 -0.15 -3.73 19.73
CA ARG A 128 -1.01 -2.64 19.25
C ARG A 128 -0.27 -1.83 18.19
N GLY A 129 -0.98 -1.34 17.17
CA GLY A 129 -0.51 -0.31 16.23
C GLY A 129 -0.58 -0.66 14.76
N LEU A 130 -0.80 0.39 13.95
CA LEU A 130 -0.83 0.35 12.48
C LEU A 130 0.55 0.37 11.84
N SER A 131 1.62 0.71 12.58
CA SER A 131 2.95 1.02 12.05
C SER A 131 3.56 -0.06 11.15
N GLY A 132 3.25 -1.33 11.40
CA GLY A 132 3.65 -2.43 10.51
C GLY A 132 2.93 -2.39 9.16
N ILE A 133 1.64 -2.05 9.15
CA ILE A 133 0.86 -1.86 7.91
C ILE A 133 1.32 -0.59 7.19
N ASP A 134 1.61 0.49 7.92
CA ASP A 134 2.17 1.72 7.36
C ASP A 134 3.51 1.46 6.66
N SER A 135 4.33 0.62 7.24
CA SER A 135 5.60 0.18 6.64
C SER A 135 5.38 -0.52 5.30
N ALA A 136 4.35 -1.35 5.18
CA ALA A 136 3.99 -2.00 3.93
C ALA A 136 3.48 -1.01 2.89
N LEU A 137 2.59 -0.09 3.28
CA LEU A 137 2.06 0.95 2.40
C LEU A 137 3.17 1.91 1.93
N PHE A 138 4.09 2.27 2.83
CA PHE A 138 5.24 3.10 2.52
C PHE A 138 6.13 2.46 1.46
N VAL A 139 6.54 1.20 1.68
CA VAL A 139 7.40 0.47 0.74
C VAL A 139 6.70 0.24 -0.60
N PHE A 140 5.41 -0.09 -0.59
CA PHE A 140 4.61 -0.19 -1.81
C PHE A 140 4.61 1.13 -2.57
N GLN A 141 4.26 2.24 -1.92
CA GLN A 141 4.12 3.55 -2.56
C GLN A 141 5.45 4.10 -3.07
N ALA A 142 6.49 4.06 -2.25
CA ALA A 142 7.81 4.54 -2.64
C ALA A 142 8.40 3.70 -3.77
N GLY A 143 8.30 2.37 -3.69
CA GLY A 143 8.72 1.46 -4.75
C GLY A 143 7.94 1.66 -6.05
N TRP A 144 6.63 1.93 -5.97
CA TRP A 144 5.82 2.29 -7.13
C TRP A 144 6.31 3.59 -7.79
N LEU A 145 6.60 4.63 -7.00
CA LEU A 145 7.10 5.92 -7.50
C LEU A 145 8.49 5.77 -8.17
N VAL A 146 9.41 5.01 -7.56
CA VAL A 146 10.71 4.71 -8.18
C VAL A 146 10.51 4.03 -9.54
N ARG A 147 9.69 2.98 -9.57
CA ARG A 147 9.44 2.23 -10.80
C ARG A 147 8.86 3.11 -11.91
N GLU A 148 7.86 3.94 -11.61
CA GLU A 148 7.24 4.81 -12.62
C GLU A 148 8.22 5.89 -13.10
N ALA A 149 9.00 6.47 -12.20
CA ALA A 149 10.02 7.45 -12.57
C ALA A 149 11.09 6.85 -13.51
N LEU A 150 11.57 5.64 -13.22
CA LEU A 150 12.53 4.93 -14.07
C LEU A 150 11.93 4.52 -15.42
N ARG A 151 10.67 4.06 -15.44
CA ARG A 151 9.95 3.73 -16.68
C ARG A 151 9.77 4.95 -17.60
N GLU A 152 9.56 6.12 -17.00
CA GLU A 152 9.44 7.39 -17.73
C GLU A 152 10.80 8.04 -18.01
N ARG A 153 11.92 7.39 -17.68
CA ARG A 153 13.29 7.91 -17.77
C ARG A 153 13.51 9.22 -17.00
N ARG A 154 12.77 9.43 -15.92
CA ARG A 154 12.83 10.59 -15.05
C ARG A 154 13.70 10.29 -13.83
N CYS A 155 15.00 10.08 -14.03
CA CYS A 155 15.94 9.64 -12.99
C CYS A 155 15.94 10.57 -11.75
N VAL A 156 15.86 11.89 -11.96
CA VAL A 156 15.80 12.87 -10.84
C VAL A 156 14.53 12.65 -9.99
N ALA A 157 13.41 12.32 -10.61
CA ALA A 157 12.16 12.05 -9.87
C ALA A 157 12.22 10.74 -9.05
N ALA A 158 13.13 9.82 -9.38
CA ALA A 158 13.37 8.60 -8.61
C ALA A 158 14.20 8.85 -7.34
N LEU A 159 14.96 9.95 -7.26
CA LEU A 159 15.87 10.19 -6.13
C LEU A 159 15.13 10.28 -4.79
N LEU A 160 14.10 11.11 -4.69
CA LEU A 160 13.38 11.32 -3.44
C LEU A 160 12.79 10.02 -2.86
N PRO A 161 12.00 9.22 -3.61
CA PRO A 161 11.48 7.98 -3.05
C PRO A 161 12.56 6.93 -2.79
N THR A 162 13.69 6.93 -3.52
CA THR A 162 14.83 6.05 -3.24
C THR A 162 15.52 6.43 -1.94
N VAL A 163 15.78 7.72 -1.70
CA VAL A 163 16.34 8.22 -0.44
C VAL A 163 15.41 7.93 0.72
N ALA A 164 14.09 8.09 0.52
CA ALA A 164 13.09 7.75 1.54
C ALA A 164 13.13 6.25 1.90
N LEU A 165 13.25 5.34 0.91
CA LEU A 165 13.41 3.91 1.17
C LEU A 165 14.71 3.60 1.90
N ALA A 166 15.82 4.24 1.53
CA ALA A 166 17.10 4.07 2.22
C ALA A 166 17.03 4.57 3.67
N GLY A 167 16.41 5.74 3.91
CA GLY A 167 16.19 6.28 5.25
C GLY A 167 15.30 5.37 6.11
N PHE A 168 14.26 4.80 5.50
CA PHE A 168 13.41 3.82 6.18
C PHE A 168 14.17 2.52 6.53
N ALA A 169 15.00 2.02 5.64
CA ALA A 169 15.86 0.87 5.94
C ALA A 169 16.85 1.17 7.07
N ALA A 170 17.46 2.38 7.07
CA ALA A 170 18.33 2.83 8.14
C ALA A 170 17.59 2.96 9.48
N LYS A 171 16.33 3.48 9.46
CA LYS A 171 15.45 3.51 10.64
C LYS A 171 15.23 2.12 11.22
N ILE A 172 14.85 1.15 10.39
CA ILE A 172 14.63 -0.23 10.85
C ILE A 172 15.93 -0.81 11.43
N GLY A 173 17.07 -0.58 10.75
CA GLY A 173 18.38 -1.03 11.23
C GLY A 173 18.73 -0.43 12.60
N TYR A 174 18.46 0.84 12.80
CA TYR A 174 18.64 1.51 14.09
C TYR A 174 17.74 0.90 15.18
N GLU A 175 16.46 0.71 14.92
CA GLU A 175 15.50 0.13 15.86
C GLU A 175 15.86 -1.32 16.24
N LEU A 176 16.34 -2.10 15.27
CA LEU A 176 16.82 -3.47 15.53
C LEU A 176 18.09 -3.49 16.38
N ALA A 177 19.01 -2.54 16.17
CA ALA A 177 20.28 -2.47 16.89
C ALA A 177 20.13 -1.91 18.30
N THR A 178 19.23 -0.94 18.52
CA THR A 178 19.11 -0.22 19.79
C THR A 178 17.91 -0.64 20.64
N GLY A 179 16.87 -1.22 20.02
CA GLY A 179 15.59 -1.49 20.67
C GLY A 179 14.76 -0.22 20.93
N ALA A 180 15.20 0.95 20.44
CA ALA A 180 14.51 2.23 20.60
C ALA A 180 13.73 2.63 19.35
N THR A 181 12.64 3.38 19.51
CA THR A 181 11.87 3.99 18.41
C THR A 181 12.39 5.39 18.11
N LEU A 182 12.29 5.83 16.82
CA LEU A 182 12.70 7.17 16.40
C LEU A 182 11.60 8.23 16.58
N PHE A 183 10.32 7.85 16.44
CA PHE A 183 9.22 8.82 16.34
C PHE A 183 8.26 8.80 17.53
N VAL A 184 8.24 7.71 18.30
CA VAL A 184 7.36 7.58 19.46
C VAL A 184 8.22 7.28 20.68
N ASP A 185 8.01 8.01 21.77
CA ASP A 185 8.66 7.68 23.04
C ASP A 185 8.01 6.43 23.65
N SER A 186 8.52 5.28 23.27
CA SER A 186 8.03 3.98 23.74
C SER A 186 8.29 3.76 25.24
N ALA A 187 9.37 4.35 25.77
CA ALA A 187 9.69 4.24 27.18
C ALA A 187 8.68 5.01 28.04
N ALA A 188 8.35 6.27 27.66
CA ALA A 188 7.31 7.04 28.32
C ALA A 188 5.90 6.42 28.13
N ALA A 189 5.68 5.71 27.04
CA ALA A 189 4.42 5.03 26.74
C ALA A 189 4.29 3.64 27.41
N GLY A 190 5.36 3.12 28.03
CA GLY A 190 5.35 1.86 28.76
C GLY A 190 5.24 0.62 27.87
N PHE A 191 5.64 0.68 26.59
CA PHE A 191 5.66 -0.49 25.72
C PHE A 191 7.04 -0.73 25.08
N ALA A 192 7.33 -2.01 24.76
CA ALA A 192 8.54 -2.35 24.02
C ALA A 192 8.31 -2.19 22.51
N PRO A 193 9.20 -1.46 21.81
CA PRO A 193 9.15 -1.38 20.35
C PRO A 193 9.21 -2.76 19.70
N LEU A 194 8.50 -2.94 18.59
CA LEU A 194 8.52 -4.19 17.85
C LEU A 194 8.96 -3.97 16.39
N PRO A 195 10.27 -3.74 16.15
CA PRO A 195 10.80 -3.50 14.80
C PRO A 195 10.49 -4.64 13.82
N LEU A 196 10.28 -5.86 14.33
CA LEU A 196 9.89 -7.03 13.54
C LEU A 196 8.59 -6.76 12.75
N ALA A 197 7.61 -6.05 13.31
CA ALA A 197 6.39 -5.70 12.60
C ALA A 197 6.68 -4.81 11.39
N HIS A 198 7.63 -3.86 11.50
CA HIS A 198 8.07 -3.00 10.40
C HIS A 198 8.78 -3.80 9.30
N VAL A 199 9.64 -4.76 9.67
CA VAL A 199 10.34 -5.64 8.72
C VAL A 199 9.34 -6.47 7.93
N ILE A 200 8.39 -7.12 8.61
CA ILE A 200 7.36 -7.94 7.95
C ILE A 200 6.47 -7.07 7.07
N GLY A 201 6.05 -5.89 7.55
CA GLY A 201 5.31 -4.93 6.75
C GLY A 201 6.06 -4.54 5.49
N ALA A 202 7.34 -4.18 5.59
CA ALA A 202 8.19 -3.84 4.43
C ALA A 202 8.27 -4.99 3.42
N ALA A 203 8.46 -6.22 3.88
CA ALA A 203 8.50 -7.40 3.02
C ALA A 203 7.16 -7.61 2.29
N VAL A 204 6.04 -7.48 2.98
CA VAL A 204 4.69 -7.56 2.38
C VAL A 204 4.49 -6.43 1.37
N GLY A 205 4.93 -5.21 1.65
CA GLY A 205 4.86 -4.09 0.73
C GLY A 205 5.58 -4.37 -0.60
N LEU A 206 6.78 -4.96 -0.55
CA LEU A 206 7.51 -5.39 -1.74
C LEU A 206 6.77 -6.50 -2.51
N LEU A 207 6.26 -7.50 -1.81
CA LEU A 207 5.54 -8.62 -2.41
C LEU A 207 4.25 -8.17 -3.11
N THR A 208 3.46 -7.33 -2.46
CA THR A 208 2.19 -6.82 -3.01
C THR A 208 2.43 -5.85 -4.16
N LEU A 209 3.46 -5.02 -4.11
CA LEU A 209 3.92 -4.21 -5.24
C LEU A 209 4.31 -5.10 -6.43
N GLY A 210 5.12 -6.13 -6.21
CA GLY A 210 5.52 -7.07 -7.25
C GLY A 210 4.33 -7.79 -7.91
N ALA A 211 3.35 -8.21 -7.11
CA ALA A 211 2.11 -8.81 -7.61
C ALA A 211 1.27 -7.82 -8.43
N PHE A 212 1.15 -6.58 -7.96
CA PHE A 212 0.46 -5.50 -8.64
C PHE A 212 1.09 -5.19 -10.00
N VAL A 213 2.41 -5.05 -10.05
CA VAL A 213 3.16 -4.78 -11.30
C VAL A 213 3.01 -5.92 -12.31
N ARG A 214 3.11 -7.18 -11.87
CA ARG A 214 2.89 -8.34 -12.74
C ARG A 214 1.49 -8.34 -13.36
N LYS A 215 0.47 -8.02 -12.55
CA LYS A 215 -0.91 -7.94 -13.02
C LYS A 215 -1.09 -6.86 -14.09
N LEU A 216 -0.48 -5.69 -13.91
CA LEU A 216 -0.51 -4.61 -14.91
C LEU A 216 0.13 -5.05 -16.24
N GLY A 217 1.27 -5.74 -16.18
CA GLY A 217 1.94 -6.28 -17.36
C GLY A 217 1.10 -7.32 -18.10
N ALA A 218 0.46 -8.22 -17.38
CA ALA A 218 -0.43 -9.23 -17.96
C ALA A 218 -1.64 -8.60 -18.67
N SER A 219 -2.28 -7.59 -18.03
CA SER A 219 -3.40 -6.86 -18.64
C SER A 219 -3.00 -6.14 -19.92
N ALA A 220 -1.86 -5.44 -19.91
CA ALA A 220 -1.36 -4.74 -21.10
C ALA A 220 -1.06 -5.69 -22.27
N ASN A 221 -0.54 -6.89 -21.99
CA ASN A 221 -0.28 -7.91 -23.03
C ASN A 221 -1.58 -8.48 -23.62
N GLN A 222 -2.59 -8.70 -22.79
CA GLN A 222 -3.91 -9.15 -23.25
C GLN A 222 -4.57 -8.12 -24.19
N ASP A 223 -4.55 -6.83 -23.81
CA ASP A 223 -5.09 -5.76 -24.63
C ASP A 223 -4.39 -5.66 -25.98
N HIS A 224 -3.06 -5.81 -26.01
CA HIS A 224 -2.26 -5.82 -27.23
C HIS A 224 -2.65 -7.01 -28.14
N MET A 225 -2.80 -8.20 -27.58
CA MET A 225 -3.23 -9.42 -28.33
C MET A 225 -4.64 -9.24 -28.89
N HIS A 226 -5.57 -8.65 -28.12
CA HIS A 226 -6.91 -8.38 -28.61
C HIS A 226 -6.92 -7.36 -29.75
N GLN A 227 -6.11 -6.31 -29.68
CA GLN A 227 -5.96 -5.34 -30.76
C GLN A 227 -5.37 -5.96 -32.04
N GLN A 228 -4.35 -6.83 -31.90
CA GLN A 228 -3.78 -7.56 -33.05
C GLN A 228 -4.81 -8.48 -33.70
N ARG A 229 -5.59 -9.23 -32.89
CA ARG A 229 -6.66 -10.10 -33.41
C ARG A 229 -7.71 -9.30 -34.17
N ARG A 230 -8.17 -8.16 -33.64
CA ARG A 230 -9.14 -7.28 -34.31
C ARG A 230 -8.60 -6.78 -35.65
N ARG A 231 -7.37 -6.25 -35.68
CA ARG A 231 -6.73 -5.81 -36.93
C ARG A 231 -6.62 -6.93 -37.98
N PHE A 232 -6.28 -8.14 -37.55
CA PHE A 232 -6.19 -9.30 -38.45
C PHE A 232 -7.56 -9.67 -39.01
N GLN A 233 -8.61 -9.66 -38.22
CA GLN A 233 -9.98 -9.89 -38.67
C GLN A 233 -10.44 -8.82 -39.67
N GLU A 234 -10.20 -7.55 -39.40
CA GLU A 234 -10.52 -6.44 -40.33
C GLU A 234 -9.81 -6.62 -41.68
N LEU A 235 -8.54 -7.01 -41.69
CA LEU A 235 -7.79 -7.27 -42.92
C LEU A 235 -8.34 -8.49 -43.72
N LEU A 236 -8.88 -9.49 -43.05
CA LEU A 236 -9.52 -10.65 -43.72
C LEU A 236 -10.84 -10.24 -44.33
N PHE A 237 -11.68 -9.46 -43.66
CA PHE A 237 -12.99 -9.02 -44.19
C PHE A 237 -12.85 -8.03 -45.34
N THR A 238 -11.91 -7.06 -45.27
CA THR A 238 -11.66 -6.13 -46.35
C THR A 238 -11.13 -6.81 -47.63
N LYS A 239 -10.52 -7.98 -47.54
CA LYS A 239 -10.11 -8.77 -48.73
C LYS A 239 -11.24 -9.59 -49.35
N CYS A 240 -12.29 -9.93 -48.57
CA CYS A 240 -13.42 -10.66 -49.09
C CYS A 240 -14.42 -9.78 -49.89
N ASP A 241 -14.46 -8.46 -49.59
CA ASP A 241 -15.34 -7.52 -50.27
C ASP A 241 -14.73 -6.95 -51.59
N ALA A 242 -13.50 -7.31 -51.92
CA ALA A 242 -12.77 -6.82 -53.10
C ALA A 242 -12.67 -7.81 -54.25
N ASN A 243 -13.37 -8.96 -54.20
CA ASN A 243 -13.55 -9.94 -55.26
C ASN A 243 -15.05 -10.11 -55.60
#